data_9bfa8ef78a96825131f705c41879e9f2
#
_entry.id   9bfa8ef78a96825131f705c41879e9f2
#
_cell.length_a   1.000
_cell.length_b   1.000
_cell.length_c   1.000
_cell.angle_alpha   90.00
_cell.angle_beta   90.00
_cell.angle_gamma   90.00
#
_symmetry.space_group_name_H-M   'P 1'
#
loop_
_entity.id
_entity.type
_entity.pdbx_description
1 polymer ?
#
loop_
_entity_poly.entity_id
_entity_poly.type
_entity_poly.pdbx_seq_one_letter_code
_entity_poly.pdbx_strand_id
1 'polypeptide(L)'
;MSKPEPSTTTNFIRQIIDQDLRSGKHGGRVHTRFPPEPNGYLHIGHAKSIVLNFGIARDYQGLCNLRFDDTNPHKENIEFVDSIQADVRWLGYDWDDRLFYASDYFQQLYDFAVELIQAGKAFVCDLDSEQMRTYRGTLTEPGRESPYRTRSVKENLDLFARMKAGEFADGERVLRAKIDMASPNMNMRDPTLYRIRHGVIHHQTGEAWCIYPMYDYTHPVSDALEGITHSLCTLEFEDHRPLYDWVLDNISIPSHPQQIEFSRLNLEYTVLSKRMLTQLVEEGFVEGWDDPRMPTIAGMRRRGYSAASIREFCQRIGITKSDGLVEMGMLENCIREDLDAHAPRRMAVLHPLKVVIENYPDEKSETLTASNHPKDENMGVREIEFCREVYIDRADFREQANKKYKRLVTGGEVRLRNAYVIKCEEVVKNNQGEIIELRCSYDPETLGKNPEGRKVRGVVHWVSARHGIKGEVRLYDRLFGKADAGRVDEGGRFTDNLNPDSLRTLTDCCFEPALGSAIAGEQYQFEREGYFMLDSREAAREEPVFNRIITLRDSWAKIDKPGG
;
A
#
# COMPACT_ATOMS: atom_id res chain seq x y z
N MET A 1 -28.09 21.27 -10.27
CA MET A 1 -26.79 21.04 -9.56
C MET A 1 -25.77 20.66 -10.62
N SER A 2 -24.87 21.57 -10.96
CA SER A 2 -23.79 21.33 -11.90
C SER A 2 -22.82 20.30 -11.30
N LYS A 3 -22.54 19.23 -12.07
CA LYS A 3 -21.46 18.30 -11.72
C LYS A 3 -20.17 19.11 -11.53
N PRO A 4 -19.37 18.86 -10.49
CA PRO A 4 -18.05 19.46 -10.39
C PRO A 4 -17.23 18.99 -11.59
N GLU A 5 -16.67 19.90 -12.35
CA GLU A 5 -15.66 19.59 -13.35
C GLU A 5 -14.49 18.91 -12.64
N PRO A 6 -14.00 17.77 -13.12
CA PRO A 6 -12.82 17.16 -12.56
C PRO A 6 -11.64 18.11 -12.82
N SER A 7 -11.01 18.57 -11.76
CA SER A 7 -9.72 19.28 -11.85
C SER A 7 -8.66 18.25 -12.25
N THR A 8 -8.59 17.93 -13.53
CA THR A 8 -7.58 17.04 -14.09
C THR A 8 -6.27 17.80 -14.15
N THR A 9 -5.44 17.63 -13.14
CA THR A 9 -4.02 18.05 -13.24
C THR A 9 -3.44 17.33 -14.45
N THR A 10 -3.09 18.10 -15.48
CA THR A 10 -2.54 17.54 -16.71
C THR A 10 -1.13 16.99 -16.44
N ASN A 11 -0.79 15.86 -17.00
CA ASN A 11 0.55 15.29 -17.01
C ASN A 11 0.90 14.84 -18.43
N PHE A 12 2.16 14.46 -18.66
CA PHE A 12 2.63 14.11 -19.99
C PHE A 12 1.90 12.91 -20.62
N ILE A 13 1.42 11.92 -19.81
CA ILE A 13 0.63 10.78 -20.30
C ILE A 13 -0.71 11.29 -20.84
N ARG A 14 -1.39 12.15 -20.08
CA ARG A 14 -2.66 12.76 -20.53
C ARG A 14 -2.46 13.60 -21.79
N GLN A 15 -1.36 14.32 -21.90
CA GLN A 15 -1.04 15.09 -23.11
C GLN A 15 -0.87 14.16 -24.33
N ILE A 16 -0.22 13.00 -24.18
CA ILE A 16 -0.08 11.99 -25.23
C ILE A 16 -1.46 11.47 -25.63
N ILE A 17 -2.28 11.05 -24.65
CA ILE A 17 -3.64 10.54 -24.89
C ILE A 17 -4.51 11.59 -25.61
N ASP A 18 -4.48 12.85 -25.17
CA ASP A 18 -5.21 13.95 -25.77
C ASP A 18 -4.77 14.21 -27.23
N GLN A 19 -3.47 14.05 -27.52
CA GLN A 19 -2.95 14.15 -28.87
C GLN A 19 -3.41 12.97 -29.74
N ASP A 20 -3.35 11.75 -29.22
CA ASP A 20 -3.76 10.54 -29.92
C ASP A 20 -5.27 10.54 -30.22
N LEU A 21 -6.10 11.02 -29.31
CA LEU A 21 -7.53 11.23 -29.53
C LEU A 21 -7.80 12.26 -30.63
N ARG A 22 -7.07 13.39 -30.62
CA ARG A 22 -7.21 14.44 -31.66
C ARG A 22 -6.78 13.96 -33.03
N SER A 23 -5.77 13.13 -33.12
CA SER A 23 -5.27 12.56 -34.38
C SER A 23 -6.09 11.38 -34.88
N GLY A 24 -7.01 10.85 -34.07
CA GLY A 24 -7.76 9.64 -34.36
C GLY A 24 -6.92 8.35 -34.26
N LYS A 25 -5.72 8.42 -33.72
CA LYS A 25 -4.91 7.26 -33.41
C LYS A 25 -5.72 6.30 -32.52
N HIS A 26 -5.57 5.01 -32.68
CA HIS A 26 -6.36 3.97 -31.98
C HIS A 26 -7.90 4.07 -32.17
N GLY A 27 -8.39 4.78 -33.20
CA GLY A 27 -9.82 4.93 -33.47
C GLY A 27 -10.59 5.67 -32.39
N GLY A 28 -9.93 6.60 -31.68
CA GLY A 28 -10.53 7.38 -30.59
C GLY A 28 -10.74 6.58 -29.28
N ARG A 29 -10.16 5.41 -29.13
CA ARG A 29 -10.25 4.58 -27.93
C ARG A 29 -9.11 4.88 -26.95
N VAL A 30 -9.41 4.73 -25.66
CA VAL A 30 -8.44 4.68 -24.56
C VAL A 30 -8.62 3.37 -23.82
N HIS A 31 -7.62 2.51 -23.88
CA HIS A 31 -7.65 1.20 -23.24
C HIS A 31 -6.29 0.94 -22.59
N THR A 32 -6.30 0.81 -21.28
CA THR A 32 -5.12 0.53 -20.45
C THR A 32 -5.22 -0.85 -19.81
N ARG A 33 -4.19 -1.27 -19.08
CA ARG A 33 -4.23 -2.49 -18.27
C ARG A 33 -3.31 -2.35 -17.06
N PHE A 34 -3.63 -3.09 -16.00
CA PHE A 34 -2.75 -3.36 -14.89
C PHE A 34 -2.30 -4.84 -14.98
N PRO A 35 -1.00 -5.13 -15.25
CA PRO A 35 -0.52 -6.48 -15.55
C PRO A 35 0.39 -7.02 -14.43
N PRO A 36 -0.11 -7.34 -13.22
CA PRO A 36 0.74 -7.85 -12.15
C PRO A 36 1.18 -9.29 -12.41
N GLU A 37 2.43 -9.65 -12.02
CA GLU A 37 2.80 -11.03 -11.81
C GLU A 37 2.12 -11.58 -10.54
N PRO A 38 1.46 -12.77 -10.57
CA PRO A 38 0.84 -13.35 -9.38
C PRO A 38 1.87 -14.07 -8.50
N ASN A 39 2.90 -13.35 -8.06
CA ASN A 39 4.06 -13.88 -7.35
C ASN A 39 4.33 -13.22 -5.99
N GLY A 40 3.43 -12.38 -5.49
CA GLY A 40 3.54 -11.66 -4.22
C GLY A 40 2.39 -10.70 -3.96
N TYR A 41 2.35 -10.18 -2.75
CA TYR A 41 1.37 -9.17 -2.34
C TYR A 41 1.67 -7.80 -2.95
N LEU A 42 0.62 -7.06 -3.30
CA LEU A 42 0.75 -5.69 -3.78
C LEU A 42 1.19 -4.75 -2.66
N HIS A 43 1.96 -3.73 -3.04
CA HIS A 43 2.40 -2.66 -2.14
C HIS A 43 2.01 -1.28 -2.70
N ILE A 44 2.26 -0.23 -1.94
CA ILE A 44 1.88 1.16 -2.31
C ILE A 44 2.43 1.60 -3.69
N GLY A 45 3.56 1.06 -4.12
CA GLY A 45 4.09 1.29 -5.48
C GLY A 45 3.15 0.77 -6.57
N HIS A 46 2.54 -0.40 -6.35
CA HIS A 46 1.52 -0.95 -7.25
C HIS A 46 0.22 -0.13 -7.20
N ALA A 47 -0.15 0.41 -6.02
CA ALA A 47 -1.31 1.29 -5.91
C ALA A 47 -1.19 2.51 -6.84
N LYS A 48 0.01 3.11 -6.97
CA LYS A 48 0.25 4.19 -7.94
C LYS A 48 -0.08 3.77 -9.38
N SER A 49 0.35 2.58 -9.78
CA SER A 49 0.08 2.03 -11.12
C SER A 49 -1.41 1.72 -11.33
N ILE A 50 -2.08 1.14 -10.32
CA ILE A 50 -3.52 0.86 -10.35
C ILE A 50 -4.31 2.16 -10.51
N VAL A 51 -4.04 3.15 -9.65
CA VAL A 51 -4.73 4.46 -9.68
C VAL A 51 -4.52 5.16 -11.01
N LEU A 52 -3.31 5.06 -11.60
CA LEU A 52 -3.01 5.63 -12.91
C LEU A 52 -3.80 4.95 -14.03
N ASN A 53 -3.71 3.62 -14.16
CA ASN A 53 -4.31 2.89 -15.27
C ASN A 53 -5.84 2.93 -15.23
N PHE A 54 -6.45 2.59 -14.10
CA PHE A 54 -7.90 2.65 -13.92
C PHE A 54 -8.43 4.08 -13.89
N GLY A 55 -7.65 5.02 -13.32
CA GLY A 55 -8.00 6.44 -13.30
C GLY A 55 -8.06 7.05 -14.71
N ILE A 56 -7.08 6.75 -15.57
CA ILE A 56 -7.10 7.17 -16.98
C ILE A 56 -8.30 6.57 -17.70
N ALA A 57 -8.54 5.25 -17.58
CA ALA A 57 -9.69 4.62 -18.20
C ALA A 57 -10.99 5.31 -17.79
N ARG A 58 -11.20 5.55 -16.50
CA ARG A 58 -12.39 6.26 -15.99
C ARG A 58 -12.51 7.68 -16.55
N ASP A 59 -11.44 8.46 -16.50
CA ASP A 59 -11.46 9.90 -16.85
C ASP A 59 -11.67 10.12 -18.35
N TYR A 60 -11.20 9.18 -19.18
CA TYR A 60 -11.40 9.21 -20.64
C TYR A 60 -12.56 8.33 -21.13
N GLN A 61 -13.41 7.80 -20.23
CA GLN A 61 -14.52 6.89 -20.57
C GLN A 61 -14.06 5.68 -21.39
N GLY A 62 -12.84 5.23 -21.13
CA GLY A 62 -12.18 4.08 -21.73
C GLY A 62 -12.30 2.82 -20.89
N LEU A 63 -11.42 1.86 -21.14
CA LEU A 63 -11.38 0.56 -20.48
C LEU A 63 -10.04 0.33 -19.78
N CYS A 64 -10.06 -0.49 -18.73
CA CYS A 64 -8.85 -1.00 -18.10
C CYS A 64 -8.99 -2.50 -17.83
N ASN A 65 -8.03 -3.29 -18.27
CA ASN A 65 -7.97 -4.73 -18.01
C ASN A 65 -7.16 -5.01 -16.73
N LEU A 66 -7.52 -6.08 -16.02
CA LEU A 66 -6.62 -6.76 -15.10
C LEU A 66 -6.08 -8.00 -15.82
N ARG A 67 -4.77 -8.04 -16.11
CA ARG A 67 -4.13 -9.19 -16.74
C ARG A 67 -3.01 -9.72 -15.86
N PHE A 68 -3.12 -10.96 -15.43
CA PHE A 68 -2.03 -11.63 -14.74
C PHE A 68 -0.93 -12.03 -15.72
N ASP A 69 0.30 -11.57 -15.49
CA ASP A 69 1.48 -12.04 -16.21
C ASP A 69 1.97 -13.32 -15.54
N ASP A 70 1.37 -14.44 -15.97
CA ASP A 70 1.60 -15.78 -15.44
C ASP A 70 2.50 -16.62 -16.37
N THR A 71 3.62 -16.03 -16.81
CA THR A 71 4.60 -16.69 -17.70
C THR A 71 5.70 -17.44 -16.94
N ASN A 72 5.71 -17.38 -15.61
CA ASN A 72 6.72 -18.02 -14.77
C ASN A 72 6.14 -18.99 -13.73
N PRO A 73 5.85 -20.24 -14.11
CA PRO A 73 5.11 -21.19 -13.29
C PRO A 73 5.74 -21.57 -11.94
N HIS A 74 7.02 -21.25 -11.72
CA HIS A 74 7.70 -21.54 -10.45
C HIS A 74 7.35 -20.58 -9.30
N LYS A 75 6.81 -19.42 -9.60
CA LYS A 75 6.62 -18.32 -8.62
C LYS A 75 5.17 -17.94 -8.41
N GLU A 76 4.28 -18.49 -9.21
CA GLU A 76 2.88 -18.09 -9.27
C GLU A 76 2.03 -18.92 -8.30
N ASN A 77 1.13 -18.25 -7.57
CA ASN A 77 0.23 -18.89 -6.63
C ASN A 77 -1.15 -18.24 -6.70
N ILE A 78 -2.18 -19.08 -6.63
CA ILE A 78 -3.59 -18.65 -6.61
C ILE A 78 -3.89 -17.70 -5.45
N GLU A 79 -3.22 -17.85 -4.31
CA GLU A 79 -3.32 -16.94 -3.17
C GLU A 79 -3.01 -15.50 -3.56
N PHE A 80 -1.96 -15.30 -4.39
CA PHE A 80 -1.61 -13.96 -4.86
C PHE A 80 -2.61 -13.43 -5.88
N VAL A 81 -3.15 -14.29 -6.74
CA VAL A 81 -4.23 -13.93 -7.67
C VAL A 81 -5.44 -13.38 -6.92
N ASP A 82 -5.89 -14.07 -5.87
CA ASP A 82 -7.03 -13.66 -5.05
C ASP A 82 -6.74 -12.36 -4.28
N SER A 83 -5.55 -12.27 -3.68
CA SER A 83 -5.11 -11.08 -2.94
C SER A 83 -5.05 -9.84 -3.84
N ILE A 84 -4.48 -9.97 -5.04
CA ILE A 84 -4.36 -8.87 -6.02
C ILE A 84 -5.74 -8.38 -6.44
N GLN A 85 -6.67 -9.28 -6.75
CA GLN A 85 -8.05 -8.92 -7.09
C GLN A 85 -8.74 -8.18 -5.93
N ALA A 86 -8.59 -8.70 -4.70
CA ALA A 86 -9.16 -8.07 -3.50
C ALA A 86 -8.58 -6.66 -3.27
N ASP A 87 -7.29 -6.47 -3.50
CA ASP A 87 -6.62 -5.19 -3.33
C ASP A 87 -7.05 -4.15 -4.37
N VAL A 88 -7.21 -4.54 -5.65
CA VAL A 88 -7.70 -3.64 -6.70
C VAL A 88 -9.15 -3.20 -6.39
N ARG A 89 -10.01 -4.14 -5.98
CA ARG A 89 -11.40 -3.82 -5.56
C ARG A 89 -11.44 -2.94 -4.32
N TRP A 90 -10.60 -3.22 -3.33
CA TRP A 90 -10.51 -2.38 -2.14
C TRP A 90 -10.07 -0.94 -2.47
N LEU A 91 -9.19 -0.76 -3.44
CA LEU A 91 -8.84 0.57 -3.95
C LEU A 91 -9.99 1.26 -4.70
N GLY A 92 -11.13 0.60 -4.88
CA GLY A 92 -12.35 1.16 -5.50
C GLY A 92 -12.36 1.07 -7.02
N TYR A 93 -11.65 0.11 -7.58
CA TYR A 93 -11.61 -0.18 -9.02
C TYR A 93 -12.15 -1.56 -9.33
N ASP A 94 -12.69 -1.72 -10.53
CA ASP A 94 -13.17 -2.97 -11.08
C ASP A 94 -12.78 -3.07 -12.56
N TRP A 95 -12.59 -4.28 -13.01
CA TRP A 95 -12.28 -4.62 -14.40
C TRP A 95 -13.48 -5.26 -15.13
N ASP A 96 -14.62 -5.41 -14.47
CA ASP A 96 -15.83 -6.12 -14.95
C ASP A 96 -15.48 -7.56 -15.41
N ASP A 97 -15.70 -7.86 -16.71
CA ASP A 97 -15.38 -9.15 -17.35
C ASP A 97 -13.97 -9.18 -17.98
N ARG A 98 -13.16 -8.12 -17.80
CA ARG A 98 -11.84 -7.98 -18.43
C ARG A 98 -10.71 -8.48 -17.53
N LEU A 99 -10.87 -9.71 -17.02
CA LEU A 99 -9.82 -10.46 -16.33
C LEU A 99 -9.18 -11.41 -17.32
N PHE A 100 -7.87 -11.26 -17.51
CA PHE A 100 -7.08 -12.06 -18.45
C PHE A 100 -5.84 -12.64 -17.78
N TYR A 101 -5.32 -13.68 -18.40
CA TYR A 101 -4.03 -14.29 -18.06
C TYR A 101 -3.15 -14.33 -19.29
N ALA A 102 -1.84 -14.12 -19.14
CA ALA A 102 -0.91 -14.30 -20.26
C ALA A 102 -0.96 -15.72 -20.82
N SER A 103 -1.24 -16.69 -19.95
CA SER A 103 -1.41 -18.10 -20.34
C SER A 103 -2.64 -18.37 -21.21
N ASP A 104 -3.64 -17.49 -21.22
CA ASP A 104 -4.79 -17.59 -22.15
C ASP A 104 -4.33 -17.51 -23.62
N TYR A 105 -3.17 -16.88 -23.85
CA TYR A 105 -2.61 -16.62 -25.18
C TYR A 105 -1.45 -17.53 -25.55
N PHE A 106 -1.12 -18.56 -24.77
CA PHE A 106 0.06 -19.42 -25.01
C PHE A 106 0.07 -20.03 -26.40
N GLN A 107 -1.08 -20.43 -26.96
CA GLN A 107 -1.13 -20.95 -28.31
C GLN A 107 -0.88 -19.87 -29.38
N GLN A 108 -1.50 -18.68 -29.23
CA GLN A 108 -1.27 -17.55 -30.15
C GLN A 108 0.18 -17.07 -30.09
N LEU A 109 0.76 -16.99 -28.89
CA LEU A 109 2.17 -16.68 -28.68
C LEU A 109 3.08 -17.69 -29.39
N TYR A 110 2.77 -18.98 -29.32
CA TYR A 110 3.50 -20.01 -30.03
C TYR A 110 3.38 -19.84 -31.56
N ASP A 111 2.19 -19.55 -32.05
CA ASP A 111 1.93 -19.38 -33.49
C ASP A 111 2.67 -18.14 -34.03
N PHE A 112 2.69 -17.02 -33.31
CA PHE A 112 3.50 -15.85 -33.67
C PHE A 112 5.01 -16.12 -33.60
N ALA A 113 5.48 -16.96 -32.69
CA ALA A 113 6.89 -17.37 -32.65
C ALA A 113 7.25 -18.22 -33.87
N VAL A 114 6.34 -19.11 -34.33
CA VAL A 114 6.49 -19.83 -35.57
C VAL A 114 6.55 -18.89 -36.79
N GLU A 115 5.71 -17.85 -36.82
CA GLU A 115 5.75 -16.78 -37.84
C GLU A 115 7.11 -16.06 -37.86
N LEU A 116 7.66 -15.69 -36.71
CA LEU A 116 8.99 -15.08 -36.62
C LEU A 116 10.09 -16.00 -37.16
N ILE A 117 10.00 -17.30 -36.89
CA ILE A 117 10.95 -18.30 -37.46
C ILE A 117 10.80 -18.36 -38.97
N GLN A 118 9.58 -18.45 -39.50
CA GLN A 118 9.29 -18.48 -40.93
C GLN A 118 9.82 -17.25 -41.67
N ALA A 119 9.72 -16.07 -41.02
CA ALA A 119 10.25 -14.82 -41.53
C ALA A 119 11.79 -14.70 -41.38
N GLY A 120 12.46 -15.69 -40.80
CA GLY A 120 13.89 -15.65 -40.52
C GLY A 120 14.29 -14.66 -39.42
N LYS A 121 13.34 -14.28 -38.56
CA LYS A 121 13.49 -13.31 -37.48
C LYS A 121 13.70 -13.96 -36.10
N ALA A 122 13.63 -15.30 -36.01
CA ALA A 122 13.94 -16.04 -34.80
C ALA A 122 14.67 -17.35 -35.13
N PHE A 123 15.46 -17.86 -34.19
CA PHE A 123 16.23 -19.09 -34.32
C PHE A 123 16.35 -19.83 -33.00
N VAL A 124 16.44 -21.15 -33.05
CA VAL A 124 16.71 -21.99 -31.88
C VAL A 124 18.21 -21.97 -31.61
N CYS A 125 18.59 -21.70 -30.36
CA CYS A 125 19.96 -21.58 -29.90
C CYS A 125 20.26 -22.62 -28.82
N ASP A 126 21.38 -23.32 -28.96
CA ASP A 126 21.82 -24.38 -28.04
C ASP A 126 22.92 -23.88 -27.08
N LEU A 127 23.17 -22.57 -27.03
CA LEU A 127 24.04 -21.98 -26.00
C LEU A 127 23.37 -22.07 -24.64
N ASP A 128 24.11 -22.52 -23.64
CA ASP A 128 23.68 -22.44 -22.25
C ASP A 128 23.69 -20.97 -21.70
N SER A 129 23.21 -20.79 -20.48
CA SER A 129 23.03 -19.46 -19.89
C SER A 129 24.36 -18.71 -19.70
N GLU A 130 25.46 -19.39 -19.41
CA GLU A 130 26.80 -18.81 -19.24
C GLU A 130 27.41 -18.41 -20.58
N GLN A 131 27.31 -19.29 -21.56
CA GLN A 131 27.70 -19.01 -22.93
C GLN A 131 26.89 -17.84 -23.52
N MET A 132 25.57 -17.82 -23.33
CA MET A 132 24.72 -16.71 -23.78
C MET A 132 25.15 -15.37 -23.15
N ARG A 133 25.49 -15.37 -21.86
CA ARG A 133 26.01 -14.16 -21.18
C ARG A 133 27.31 -13.69 -21.81
N THR A 134 28.23 -14.62 -22.07
CA THR A 134 29.53 -14.33 -22.71
C THR A 134 29.33 -13.79 -24.13
N TYR A 135 28.46 -14.42 -24.93
CA TYR A 135 28.18 -13.99 -26.30
C TYR A 135 27.47 -12.65 -26.38
N ARG A 136 26.62 -12.31 -25.40
CA ARG A 136 25.92 -11.03 -25.36
C ARG A 136 26.83 -9.83 -25.17
N GLY A 137 28.04 -10.02 -24.62
CA GLY A 137 28.99 -8.95 -24.37
C GLY A 137 28.62 -8.08 -23.16
N THR A 138 29.13 -6.85 -23.12
CA THR A 138 28.94 -5.89 -22.03
C THR A 138 28.33 -4.58 -22.57
N LEU A 139 28.09 -3.62 -21.70
CA LEU A 139 27.63 -2.27 -22.11
C LEU A 139 28.64 -1.55 -23.00
N THR A 140 29.93 -1.88 -22.86
CA THR A 140 31.04 -1.23 -23.60
C THR A 140 31.60 -2.10 -24.72
N GLU A 141 31.24 -3.39 -24.75
CA GLU A 141 31.71 -4.33 -25.77
C GLU A 141 30.50 -4.93 -26.52
N PRO A 142 30.51 -4.95 -27.87
CA PRO A 142 29.44 -5.56 -28.64
C PRO A 142 29.37 -7.06 -28.38
N GLY A 143 28.20 -7.63 -28.57
CA GLY A 143 28.01 -9.07 -28.53
C GLY A 143 28.57 -9.78 -29.78
N ARG A 144 28.64 -11.10 -29.68
CA ARG A 144 29.03 -12.01 -30.78
C ARG A 144 27.82 -12.81 -31.23
N GLU A 145 27.70 -13.06 -32.54
CA GLU A 145 26.66 -13.91 -33.08
C GLU A 145 26.83 -15.34 -32.57
N SER A 146 25.72 -15.99 -32.24
CA SER A 146 25.67 -17.39 -31.91
C SER A 146 26.00 -18.23 -33.16
N PRO A 147 26.75 -19.36 -33.04
CA PRO A 147 26.98 -20.27 -34.16
C PRO A 147 25.66 -20.87 -34.71
N TYR A 148 24.61 -20.84 -33.93
CA TYR A 148 23.29 -21.38 -34.31
C TYR A 148 22.40 -20.36 -35.03
N ARG A 149 22.83 -19.10 -35.14
CA ARG A 149 22.08 -18.00 -35.75
C ARG A 149 21.84 -18.17 -37.25
N THR A 150 22.64 -19.00 -37.88
CA THR A 150 22.58 -19.28 -39.33
C THR A 150 21.81 -20.56 -39.69
N ARG A 151 21.19 -21.23 -38.72
CA ARG A 151 20.33 -22.40 -38.99
C ARG A 151 19.22 -22.05 -39.97
N SER A 152 18.88 -23.03 -40.83
CA SER A 152 17.81 -22.86 -41.80
C SER A 152 16.44 -22.71 -41.10
N VAL A 153 15.50 -22.02 -41.75
CA VAL A 153 14.12 -21.89 -41.28
C VAL A 153 13.51 -23.27 -40.99
N LYS A 154 13.71 -24.22 -41.88
CA LYS A 154 13.19 -25.61 -41.74
C LYS A 154 13.71 -26.26 -40.45
N GLU A 155 15.02 -26.17 -40.20
CA GLU A 155 15.64 -26.72 -38.98
C GLU A 155 15.13 -26.05 -37.72
N ASN A 156 15.01 -24.72 -37.72
CA ASN A 156 14.48 -23.98 -36.58
C ASN A 156 13.02 -24.34 -36.25
N LEU A 157 12.18 -24.52 -37.27
CA LEU A 157 10.79 -24.99 -37.11
C LEU A 157 10.72 -26.38 -36.49
N ASP A 158 11.55 -27.33 -36.99
CA ASP A 158 11.63 -28.68 -36.43
C ASP A 158 12.06 -28.67 -34.98
N LEU A 159 13.14 -27.97 -34.68
CA LEU A 159 13.66 -27.84 -33.30
C LEU A 159 12.68 -27.18 -32.36
N PHE A 160 11.99 -26.12 -32.77
CA PHE A 160 11.02 -25.45 -31.93
C PHE A 160 9.78 -26.32 -31.66
N ALA A 161 9.31 -27.08 -32.65
CA ALA A 161 8.25 -28.06 -32.44
C ALA A 161 8.66 -29.18 -31.46
N ARG A 162 9.89 -29.64 -31.53
CA ARG A 162 10.46 -30.65 -30.61
C ARG A 162 10.70 -30.07 -29.20
N MET A 163 11.03 -28.77 -29.08
CA MET A 163 11.04 -28.09 -27.78
C MET A 163 9.64 -28.14 -27.14
N LYS A 164 8.58 -27.85 -27.91
CA LYS A 164 7.19 -27.93 -27.42
C LYS A 164 6.80 -29.37 -27.07
N ALA A 165 7.30 -30.36 -27.79
CA ALA A 165 7.06 -31.77 -27.53
C ALA A 165 7.81 -32.31 -26.28
N GLY A 166 8.67 -31.50 -25.65
CA GLY A 166 9.39 -31.87 -24.43
C GLY A 166 10.61 -32.78 -24.66
N GLU A 167 11.17 -32.79 -25.87
CA GLU A 167 12.31 -33.66 -26.20
C GLU A 167 13.65 -33.18 -25.61
N PHE A 168 13.76 -31.93 -25.17
CA PHE A 168 14.99 -31.33 -24.69
C PHE A 168 14.91 -30.95 -23.23
N ALA A 169 16.01 -31.08 -22.51
CA ALA A 169 16.09 -30.73 -21.09
C ALA A 169 16.04 -29.21 -20.84
N ASP A 170 15.76 -28.83 -19.59
CA ASP A 170 15.81 -27.43 -19.13
C ASP A 170 17.17 -26.82 -19.42
N GLY A 171 17.15 -25.64 -20.05
CA GLY A 171 18.37 -24.87 -20.36
C GLY A 171 19.16 -25.42 -21.58
N GLU A 172 18.76 -26.55 -22.17
CA GLU A 172 19.45 -27.13 -23.33
C GLU A 172 19.23 -26.29 -24.60
N ARG A 173 18.03 -25.72 -24.75
CA ARG A 173 17.67 -24.87 -25.90
C ARG A 173 16.77 -23.74 -25.51
N VAL A 174 16.89 -22.65 -26.27
CA VAL A 174 16.01 -21.47 -26.18
C VAL A 174 15.66 -20.99 -27.57
N LEU A 175 14.49 -20.35 -27.74
CA LEU A 175 14.20 -19.58 -28.94
C LEU A 175 14.68 -18.14 -28.72
N ARG A 176 15.43 -17.58 -29.67
CA ARG A 176 15.93 -16.21 -29.62
C ARG A 176 15.45 -15.40 -30.82
N ALA A 177 15.15 -14.14 -30.60
CA ALA A 177 14.97 -13.20 -31.70
C ALA A 177 16.30 -12.99 -32.44
N LYS A 178 16.21 -12.70 -33.74
CA LYS A 178 17.37 -12.39 -34.59
C LYS A 178 17.35 -10.91 -34.94
N ILE A 179 18.05 -10.11 -34.13
CA ILE A 179 18.04 -8.63 -34.24
C ILE A 179 19.45 -8.09 -34.55
N ASP A 180 20.19 -7.63 -33.53
CA ASP A 180 21.51 -7.03 -33.70
C ASP A 180 22.39 -7.25 -32.47
N MET A 181 23.39 -8.11 -32.60
CA MET A 181 24.34 -8.40 -31.52
C MET A 181 25.30 -7.24 -31.22
N ALA A 182 25.40 -6.24 -32.10
CA ALA A 182 26.21 -5.03 -31.89
C ALA A 182 25.41 -3.87 -31.28
N SER A 183 24.11 -4.02 -31.07
CA SER A 183 23.26 -2.96 -30.51
C SER A 183 23.81 -2.40 -29.19
N PRO A 184 23.82 -1.09 -28.97
CA PRO A 184 24.12 -0.51 -27.67
C PRO A 184 23.09 -0.89 -26.60
N ASN A 185 21.86 -1.16 -27.00
CA ASN A 185 20.81 -1.67 -26.12
C ASN A 185 20.92 -3.17 -25.96
N MET A 186 21.25 -3.64 -24.75
CA MET A 186 21.44 -5.04 -24.42
C MET A 186 20.18 -5.89 -24.67
N ASN A 187 18.98 -5.30 -24.59
CA ASN A 187 17.71 -5.98 -24.84
C ASN A 187 17.48 -6.30 -26.32
N MET A 188 18.22 -5.64 -27.21
CA MET A 188 18.17 -5.87 -28.68
C MET A 188 19.22 -6.86 -29.18
N ARG A 189 20.08 -7.40 -28.28
CA ARG A 189 21.13 -8.36 -28.65
C ARG A 189 20.60 -9.80 -28.65
N ASP A 190 19.84 -10.13 -29.68
CA ASP A 190 19.20 -11.44 -29.90
C ASP A 190 18.56 -11.99 -28.59
N PRO A 191 17.54 -11.32 -28.02
CA PRO A 191 16.94 -11.70 -26.75
C PRO A 191 16.23 -13.06 -26.84
N THR A 192 16.14 -13.74 -25.69
CA THR A 192 15.39 -14.99 -25.56
C THR A 192 13.89 -14.72 -25.61
N LEU A 193 13.17 -15.46 -26.45
CA LEU A 193 11.70 -15.39 -26.57
C LEU A 193 11.02 -16.54 -25.83
N TYR A 194 11.58 -17.77 -25.87
CA TYR A 194 11.08 -18.95 -25.19
C TYR A 194 12.19 -19.72 -24.47
N ARG A 195 11.84 -20.30 -23.33
CA ARG A 195 12.67 -21.19 -22.53
C ARG A 195 11.94 -22.50 -22.24
N ILE A 196 12.70 -23.57 -21.97
CA ILE A 196 12.18 -24.87 -21.55
C ILE A 196 12.10 -24.92 -20.02
N ARG A 197 10.99 -25.45 -19.49
CA ARG A 197 10.77 -25.72 -18.07
C ARG A 197 9.95 -26.98 -17.90
N HIS A 198 10.54 -28.04 -17.35
CA HIS A 198 9.88 -29.28 -17.00
C HIS A 198 9.57 -29.37 -15.50
N GLY A 199 8.70 -30.30 -15.14
CA GLY A 199 8.40 -30.63 -13.75
C GLY A 199 7.69 -29.52 -12.97
N VAL A 200 7.02 -28.60 -13.66
CA VAL A 200 6.21 -27.54 -13.06
C VAL A 200 4.75 -27.67 -13.49
N ILE A 201 3.86 -27.46 -12.53
CA ILE A 201 2.42 -27.42 -12.78
C ILE A 201 2.01 -25.96 -12.82
N HIS A 202 1.63 -25.48 -13.99
CA HIS A 202 1.14 -24.12 -14.17
C HIS A 202 -0.29 -23.98 -13.62
N HIS A 203 -0.57 -22.92 -12.87
CA HIS A 203 -1.84 -22.76 -12.16
C HIS A 203 -3.09 -22.73 -13.07
N GLN A 204 -2.96 -22.32 -14.34
CA GLN A 204 -4.03 -22.31 -15.33
C GLN A 204 -3.95 -23.49 -16.31
N THR A 205 -2.78 -23.75 -16.87
CA THR A 205 -2.62 -24.71 -17.98
C THR A 205 -2.13 -26.09 -17.53
N GLY A 206 -1.86 -26.29 -16.23
CA GLY A 206 -1.36 -27.55 -15.70
C GLY A 206 -0.02 -27.96 -16.33
N GLU A 207 0.06 -29.16 -16.86
CA GLU A 207 1.25 -29.73 -17.51
C GLU A 207 1.19 -29.64 -19.05
N ALA A 208 0.26 -28.88 -19.63
CA ALA A 208 0.06 -28.79 -21.07
C ALA A 208 1.25 -28.18 -21.84
N TRP A 209 2.08 -27.42 -21.15
CA TRP A 209 3.23 -26.71 -21.71
C TRP A 209 4.52 -27.06 -20.95
N CYS A 210 5.62 -27.23 -21.70
CA CYS A 210 6.97 -27.34 -21.15
C CYS A 210 7.91 -26.26 -21.72
N ILE A 211 7.40 -25.40 -22.61
CA ILE A 211 8.09 -24.19 -23.06
C ILE A 211 7.25 -22.97 -22.64
N TYR A 212 7.92 -21.95 -22.16
CA TYR A 212 7.28 -20.75 -21.65
C TYR A 212 7.87 -19.51 -22.30
N PRO A 213 7.01 -18.58 -22.76
CA PRO A 213 7.47 -17.34 -23.34
C PRO A 213 8.13 -16.45 -22.29
N MET A 214 9.05 -15.60 -22.73
CA MET A 214 9.66 -14.58 -21.88
C MET A 214 8.78 -13.34 -21.81
N TYR A 215 8.86 -12.59 -20.71
CA TYR A 215 8.10 -11.37 -20.48
C TYR A 215 8.13 -10.39 -21.65
N ASP A 216 9.32 -10.06 -22.15
CA ASP A 216 9.50 -9.07 -23.22
C ASP A 216 8.85 -9.46 -24.57
N TYR A 217 8.58 -10.74 -24.75
CA TYR A 217 7.85 -11.26 -25.91
C TYR A 217 6.34 -11.34 -25.64
N THR A 218 5.95 -11.76 -24.44
CA THR A 218 4.54 -11.95 -24.07
C THR A 218 3.82 -10.62 -23.93
N HIS A 219 4.45 -9.64 -23.30
CA HIS A 219 3.85 -8.36 -22.97
C HIS A 219 3.31 -7.59 -24.18
N PRO A 220 4.09 -7.29 -25.24
CA PRO A 220 3.57 -6.63 -26.43
C PRO A 220 2.45 -7.41 -27.12
N VAL A 221 2.61 -8.73 -27.25
CA VAL A 221 1.62 -9.58 -27.92
C VAL A 221 0.30 -9.60 -27.16
N SER A 222 0.33 -9.80 -25.85
CA SER A 222 -0.87 -9.77 -25.00
C SER A 222 -1.57 -8.40 -25.04
N ASP A 223 -0.80 -7.30 -24.95
CA ASP A 223 -1.35 -5.95 -25.09
C ASP A 223 -2.07 -5.77 -26.43
N ALA A 224 -1.48 -6.25 -27.51
CA ALA A 224 -2.06 -6.13 -28.84
C ALA A 224 -3.32 -7.02 -29.01
N LEU A 225 -3.30 -8.25 -28.51
CA LEU A 225 -4.46 -9.17 -28.55
C LEU A 225 -5.65 -8.62 -27.76
N GLU A 226 -5.40 -7.96 -26.62
CA GLU A 226 -6.42 -7.33 -25.80
C GLU A 226 -6.89 -5.98 -26.36
N GLY A 227 -6.26 -5.46 -27.40
CA GLY A 227 -6.58 -4.17 -28.00
C GLY A 227 -6.25 -2.98 -27.11
N ILE A 228 -5.24 -3.13 -26.24
CA ILE A 228 -4.69 -2.04 -25.45
C ILE A 228 -4.19 -0.93 -26.38
N THR A 229 -4.39 0.32 -25.96
CA THR A 229 -3.96 1.49 -26.74
C THR A 229 -2.71 2.12 -26.12
N HIS A 230 -2.72 2.30 -24.80
CA HIS A 230 -1.66 2.94 -24.05
C HIS A 230 -1.16 1.97 -22.97
N SER A 231 0.01 1.41 -23.22
CA SER A 231 0.69 0.43 -22.38
C SER A 231 1.56 1.15 -21.36
N LEU A 232 1.01 1.46 -20.17
CA LEU A 232 1.70 2.22 -19.15
C LEU A 232 2.55 1.30 -18.27
N CYS A 233 3.84 1.61 -18.12
CA CYS A 233 4.79 0.85 -17.30
C CYS A 233 5.78 1.78 -16.59
N THR A 234 6.59 1.22 -15.69
CA THR A 234 7.62 2.00 -14.97
C THR A 234 8.87 2.22 -15.82
N LEU A 235 9.68 3.24 -15.45
CA LEU A 235 10.89 3.63 -16.20
C LEU A 235 11.92 2.51 -16.38
N GLU A 236 11.88 1.48 -15.54
CA GLU A 236 12.75 0.31 -15.71
C GLU A 236 12.56 -0.43 -17.04
N PHE A 237 11.43 -0.22 -17.71
CA PHE A 237 11.10 -0.79 -19.02
C PHE A 237 11.39 0.15 -20.20
N GLU A 238 12.00 1.32 -19.99
CA GLU A 238 12.30 2.27 -21.08
C GLU A 238 13.24 1.64 -22.12
N ASP A 239 14.29 0.95 -21.68
CA ASP A 239 15.22 0.24 -22.55
C ASP A 239 14.61 -1.01 -23.21
N HIS A 240 13.46 -1.50 -22.73
CA HIS A 240 12.73 -2.64 -23.30
C HIS A 240 11.79 -2.21 -24.44
N ARG A 241 11.39 -0.92 -24.52
CA ARG A 241 10.45 -0.43 -25.54
C ARG A 241 10.88 -0.71 -26.99
N PRO A 242 12.17 -0.57 -27.38
CA PRO A 242 12.57 -0.97 -28.74
C PRO A 242 12.31 -2.44 -29.07
N LEU A 243 12.40 -3.34 -28.08
CA LEU A 243 12.05 -4.75 -28.26
C LEU A 243 10.54 -4.95 -28.33
N TYR A 244 9.77 -4.22 -27.53
CA TYR A 244 8.30 -4.21 -27.57
C TYR A 244 7.80 -3.84 -28.97
N ASP A 245 8.30 -2.74 -29.54
CA ASP A 245 7.94 -2.29 -30.89
C ASP A 245 8.43 -3.31 -31.95
N TRP A 246 9.66 -3.82 -31.81
CA TRP A 246 10.21 -4.80 -32.75
C TRP A 246 9.36 -6.08 -32.84
N VAL A 247 8.85 -6.59 -31.73
CA VAL A 247 7.98 -7.77 -31.73
C VAL A 247 6.72 -7.50 -32.54
N LEU A 248 6.03 -6.38 -32.27
CA LEU A 248 4.78 -6.02 -32.94
C LEU A 248 4.98 -5.75 -34.44
N ASP A 249 6.11 -5.13 -34.82
CA ASP A 249 6.44 -4.85 -36.21
C ASP A 249 6.77 -6.08 -37.05
N ASN A 250 7.05 -7.23 -36.41
CA ASN A 250 7.51 -8.44 -37.10
C ASN A 250 6.53 -9.62 -37.03
N ILE A 251 5.31 -9.42 -36.52
CA ILE A 251 4.24 -10.42 -36.47
C ILE A 251 2.95 -9.90 -37.10
N SER A 252 2.08 -10.79 -37.56
CA SER A 252 0.79 -10.45 -38.19
C SER A 252 -0.28 -10.13 -37.13
N ILE A 253 -0.10 -9.04 -36.39
CA ILE A 253 -1.05 -8.63 -35.35
C ILE A 253 -1.73 -7.29 -35.74
N PRO A 254 -3.06 -7.15 -35.62
CA PRO A 254 -3.78 -5.98 -36.15
C PRO A 254 -3.69 -4.72 -35.27
N SER A 255 -3.23 -4.85 -34.05
CA SER A 255 -3.16 -3.76 -33.07
C SER A 255 -1.71 -3.45 -32.71
N HIS A 256 -1.39 -2.17 -32.59
CA HIS A 256 -0.06 -1.70 -32.18
C HIS A 256 -0.18 -0.74 -31.00
N PRO A 257 -0.22 -1.25 -29.74
CA PRO A 257 -0.21 -0.43 -28.54
C PRO A 257 1.05 0.43 -28.45
N GLN A 258 0.96 1.53 -27.72
CA GLN A 258 2.11 2.38 -27.45
C GLN A 258 2.57 2.21 -26.00
N GLN A 259 3.82 1.76 -25.80
CA GLN A 259 4.42 1.71 -24.47
C GLN A 259 4.83 3.13 -24.02
N ILE A 260 4.47 3.50 -22.79
CA ILE A 260 4.74 4.80 -22.19
C ILE A 260 5.21 4.57 -20.75
N GLU A 261 6.40 5.07 -20.43
CA GLU A 261 7.02 4.85 -19.13
C GLU A 261 6.84 6.06 -18.21
N PHE A 262 6.70 5.76 -16.92
CA PHE A 262 6.60 6.75 -15.83
C PHE A 262 7.44 6.33 -14.62
N SER A 263 7.79 7.30 -13.76
CA SER A 263 8.59 7.04 -12.57
C SER A 263 7.88 6.11 -11.59
N ARG A 264 8.62 5.14 -11.06
CA ARG A 264 8.14 4.32 -9.94
C ARG A 264 7.99 5.16 -8.67
N LEU A 265 7.24 4.65 -7.69
CA LEU A 265 7.16 5.24 -6.37
C LEU A 265 8.32 4.75 -5.51
N ASN A 266 9.13 5.67 -5.01
CA ASN A 266 10.02 5.42 -3.88
C ASN A 266 9.51 6.30 -2.72
N LEU A 267 9.23 5.68 -1.58
CA LEU A 267 8.64 6.34 -0.41
C LEU A 267 9.65 6.32 0.74
N GLU A 268 9.81 7.45 1.42
CA GLU A 268 10.67 7.54 2.61
C GLU A 268 10.27 6.51 3.68
N TYR A 269 11.25 6.12 4.50
CA TYR A 269 11.06 5.17 5.63
C TYR A 269 10.45 3.83 5.22
N THR A 270 10.65 3.43 3.95
CA THR A 270 9.98 2.27 3.38
C THR A 270 10.89 1.55 2.40
N VAL A 271 10.82 0.23 2.34
CA VAL A 271 11.39 -0.59 1.28
C VAL A 271 10.27 -1.19 0.44
N LEU A 272 10.41 -1.17 -0.89
CA LEU A 272 9.42 -1.69 -1.84
C LEU A 272 9.95 -2.87 -2.66
N SER A 273 11.22 -3.22 -2.50
CA SER A 273 11.81 -4.39 -3.15
C SER A 273 11.21 -5.68 -2.59
N LYS A 274 10.67 -6.54 -3.45
CA LYS A 274 10.12 -7.85 -3.06
C LYS A 274 11.08 -8.65 -2.21
N ARG A 275 12.38 -8.71 -2.58
CA ARG A 275 13.42 -9.41 -1.82
C ARG A 275 13.52 -8.91 -0.38
N MET A 276 13.51 -7.58 -0.18
CA MET A 276 13.61 -7.00 1.17
C MET A 276 12.32 -7.24 1.97
N LEU A 277 11.15 -7.14 1.33
CA LEU A 277 9.87 -7.43 1.99
C LEU A 277 9.76 -8.90 2.41
N THR A 278 10.17 -9.83 1.54
CA THR A 278 10.24 -11.26 1.86
C THR A 278 11.16 -11.50 3.05
N GLN A 279 12.34 -10.88 3.08
CA GLN A 279 13.29 -11.02 4.17
C GLN A 279 12.74 -10.51 5.51
N LEU A 280 11.98 -9.39 5.52
CA LEU A 280 11.32 -8.90 6.74
C LEU A 280 10.34 -9.92 7.34
N VAL A 281 9.61 -10.63 6.48
CA VAL A 281 8.65 -11.66 6.89
C VAL A 281 9.37 -12.94 7.33
N GLU A 282 10.31 -13.45 6.52
CA GLU A 282 11.02 -14.72 6.78
C GLU A 282 11.93 -14.65 8.00
N GLU A 283 12.57 -13.51 8.25
CA GLU A 283 13.42 -13.31 9.44
C GLU A 283 12.63 -12.87 10.69
N GLY A 284 11.29 -12.72 10.60
CA GLY A 284 10.41 -12.43 11.73
C GLY A 284 10.48 -11.00 12.27
N PHE A 285 10.93 -10.02 11.47
CA PHE A 285 10.89 -8.60 11.85
C PHE A 285 9.47 -8.03 11.86
N VAL A 286 8.58 -8.65 11.11
CA VAL A 286 7.14 -8.38 11.04
C VAL A 286 6.35 -9.67 11.15
N GLU A 287 5.07 -9.59 11.56
CA GLU A 287 4.22 -10.76 11.77
C GLU A 287 3.82 -11.48 10.47
N GLY A 288 3.89 -10.79 9.34
CA GLY A 288 3.50 -11.33 8.04
C GLY A 288 3.29 -10.23 7.02
N TRP A 289 2.76 -10.61 5.86
CA TRP A 289 2.56 -9.69 4.73
C TRP A 289 1.49 -8.62 4.98
N ASP A 290 0.58 -8.85 5.93
CA ASP A 290 -0.44 -7.89 6.37
C ASP A 290 -0.10 -7.19 7.70
N ASP A 291 1.16 -7.28 8.17
CA ASP A 291 1.60 -6.50 9.33
C ASP A 291 1.35 -5.01 9.08
N PRO A 292 0.69 -4.30 10.03
CA PRO A 292 0.36 -2.88 9.88
C PRO A 292 1.56 -1.93 9.65
N ARG A 293 2.79 -2.40 9.80
CA ARG A 293 4.02 -1.65 9.49
C ARG A 293 4.52 -1.86 8.06
N MET A 294 3.98 -2.87 7.37
CA MET A 294 4.37 -3.19 6.00
C MET A 294 3.72 -2.22 5.00
N PRO A 295 4.42 -1.85 3.91
CA PRO A 295 3.90 -1.00 2.85
C PRO A 295 2.99 -1.77 1.87
N THR A 296 2.63 -3.01 2.17
CA THR A 296 1.68 -3.81 1.39
C THR A 296 0.27 -3.22 1.52
N ILE A 297 -0.55 -3.37 0.50
CA ILE A 297 -1.95 -2.91 0.54
C ILE A 297 -2.70 -3.64 1.67
N ALA A 298 -2.45 -4.93 1.86
CA ALA A 298 -3.01 -5.70 2.95
C ALA A 298 -2.60 -5.15 4.34
N GLY A 299 -1.32 -4.80 4.54
CA GLY A 299 -0.83 -4.22 5.78
C GLY A 299 -1.39 -2.82 6.05
N MET A 300 -1.43 -1.97 5.03
CA MET A 300 -2.01 -0.63 5.13
C MET A 300 -3.52 -0.69 5.44
N ARG A 301 -4.26 -1.60 4.81
CA ARG A 301 -5.68 -1.85 5.10
C ARG A 301 -5.89 -2.32 6.53
N ARG A 302 -5.11 -3.30 7.02
CA ARG A 302 -5.17 -3.78 8.41
C ARG A 302 -4.76 -2.70 9.42
N ARG A 303 -3.85 -1.79 9.05
CA ARG A 303 -3.52 -0.61 9.87
C ARG A 303 -4.68 0.36 9.98
N GLY A 304 -5.55 0.42 8.97
CA GLY A 304 -6.72 1.28 8.91
C GLY A 304 -6.57 2.47 7.95
N TYR A 305 -5.62 2.43 7.02
CA TYR A 305 -5.58 3.41 5.93
C TYR A 305 -6.82 3.23 5.05
N SER A 306 -7.43 4.33 4.63
CA SER A 306 -8.57 4.27 3.72
C SER A 306 -8.12 4.19 2.26
N ALA A 307 -8.89 3.53 1.43
CA ALA A 307 -8.65 3.50 -0.01
C ALA A 307 -8.69 4.92 -0.63
N ALA A 308 -9.53 5.81 -0.09
CA ALA A 308 -9.63 7.19 -0.53
C ALA A 308 -8.32 7.96 -0.29
N SER A 309 -7.72 7.82 0.91
CA SER A 309 -6.45 8.47 1.23
C SER A 309 -5.28 7.98 0.36
N ILE A 310 -5.24 6.69 0.04
CA ILE A 310 -4.23 6.11 -0.87
C ILE A 310 -4.40 6.66 -2.29
N ARG A 311 -5.63 6.70 -2.82
CA ARG A 311 -5.90 7.30 -4.14
C ARG A 311 -5.52 8.77 -4.19
N GLU A 312 -5.90 9.53 -3.18
CA GLU A 312 -5.54 10.96 -3.07
C GLU A 312 -4.03 11.16 -3.04
N PHE A 313 -3.31 10.36 -2.25
CA PHE A 313 -1.84 10.37 -2.23
C PHE A 313 -1.26 10.10 -3.61
N CYS A 314 -1.72 9.05 -4.32
CA CYS A 314 -1.24 8.72 -5.66
C CYS A 314 -1.51 9.84 -6.67
N GLN A 315 -2.59 10.60 -6.51
CA GLN A 315 -2.91 11.76 -7.34
C GLN A 315 -2.00 12.96 -7.03
N ARG A 316 -1.75 13.25 -5.76
CA ARG A 316 -0.92 14.38 -5.30
C ARG A 316 0.55 14.24 -5.69
N ILE A 317 1.11 13.05 -5.63
CA ILE A 317 2.51 12.83 -6.05
C ILE A 317 2.71 13.03 -7.55
N GLY A 318 1.62 12.93 -8.33
CA GLY A 318 1.64 13.13 -9.77
C GLY A 318 2.42 12.05 -10.53
N ILE A 319 2.57 12.29 -11.83
CA ILE A 319 3.25 11.39 -12.77
C ILE A 319 4.40 12.14 -13.44
N THR A 320 5.61 11.64 -13.28
CA THR A 320 6.86 12.22 -13.78
C THR A 320 7.68 11.20 -14.57
N LYS A 321 8.71 11.65 -15.28
CA LYS A 321 9.71 10.83 -15.97
C LYS A 321 11.05 10.76 -15.23
N SER A 322 11.11 11.18 -13.99
CA SER A 322 12.30 11.09 -13.14
C SER A 322 11.97 10.43 -11.82
N ASP A 323 12.79 9.49 -11.42
CA ASP A 323 12.68 8.87 -10.10
C ASP A 323 13.06 9.89 -9.03
N GLY A 324 12.33 9.85 -7.92
CA GLY A 324 12.56 10.67 -6.74
C GLY A 324 12.04 9.98 -5.49
N LEU A 325 12.56 10.38 -4.34
CA LEU A 325 12.07 9.92 -3.06
C LEU A 325 10.90 10.81 -2.62
N VAL A 326 9.74 10.22 -2.39
CA VAL A 326 8.52 10.92 -1.96
C VAL A 326 8.48 10.95 -0.43
N GLU A 327 8.17 12.13 0.12
CA GLU A 327 8.07 12.32 1.57
C GLU A 327 6.93 11.49 2.19
N MET A 328 7.22 10.72 3.24
CA MET A 328 6.21 9.96 4.00
C MET A 328 5.13 10.90 4.58
N GLY A 329 5.52 12.11 4.97
CA GLY A 329 4.60 13.12 5.49
C GLY A 329 3.44 13.46 4.54
N MET A 330 3.64 13.37 3.22
CA MET A 330 2.58 13.59 2.23
C MET A 330 1.50 12.49 2.30
N LEU A 331 1.90 11.21 2.39
CA LEU A 331 0.97 10.09 2.60
C LEU A 331 0.21 10.26 3.92
N GLU A 332 0.95 10.52 5.00
CA GLU A 332 0.38 10.70 6.34
C GLU A 332 -0.62 11.86 6.40
N ASN A 333 -0.40 12.94 5.64
CA ASN A 333 -1.33 14.07 5.56
C ASN A 333 -2.61 13.70 4.80
N CYS A 334 -2.53 12.96 3.70
CA CYS A 334 -3.72 12.46 3.00
C CYS A 334 -4.58 11.59 3.94
N ILE A 335 -3.96 10.73 4.74
CA ILE A 335 -4.65 9.89 5.71
C ILE A 335 -5.33 10.74 6.80
N ARG A 336 -4.62 11.74 7.37
CA ARG A 336 -5.20 12.62 8.40
C ARG A 336 -6.37 13.44 7.88
N GLU A 337 -6.28 13.99 6.67
CA GLU A 337 -7.33 14.78 6.04
C GLU A 337 -8.60 13.95 5.82
N ASP A 338 -8.45 12.73 5.29
CA ASP A 338 -9.57 11.81 5.09
C ASP A 338 -10.22 11.42 6.42
N LEU A 339 -9.42 11.02 7.40
CA LEU A 339 -9.92 10.59 8.71
C LEU A 339 -10.51 11.75 9.54
N ASP A 340 -9.99 12.99 9.41
CA ASP A 340 -10.60 14.14 10.08
C ASP A 340 -12.02 14.40 9.60
N ALA A 341 -12.27 14.12 8.32
CA ALA A 341 -13.59 14.33 7.72
C ALA A 341 -14.61 13.23 8.08
N HIS A 342 -14.16 11.98 8.26
CA HIS A 342 -15.09 10.84 8.30
C HIS A 342 -15.07 10.04 9.61
N ALA A 343 -13.98 10.08 10.40
CA ALA A 343 -13.88 9.23 11.59
C ALA A 343 -14.71 9.76 12.77
N PRO A 344 -15.65 8.98 13.32
CA PRO A 344 -16.36 9.38 14.53
C PRO A 344 -15.40 9.50 15.71
N ARG A 345 -15.68 10.49 16.58
CA ARG A 345 -14.90 10.77 17.80
C ARG A 345 -15.33 9.81 18.90
N ARG A 346 -14.35 9.29 19.63
CA ARG A 346 -14.55 8.41 20.79
C ARG A 346 -13.56 8.80 21.90
N MET A 347 -13.91 8.52 23.12
CA MET A 347 -12.99 8.69 24.25
C MET A 347 -12.35 7.36 24.60
N ALA A 348 -11.02 7.35 24.66
CA ALA A 348 -10.19 6.23 25.08
C ALA A 348 -9.04 6.75 25.93
N VAL A 349 -8.80 6.14 27.07
CA VAL A 349 -7.70 6.45 27.99
C VAL A 349 -6.65 5.37 27.85
N LEU A 350 -5.50 5.75 27.30
CA LEU A 350 -4.43 4.80 26.97
C LEU A 350 -3.55 4.47 28.19
N HIS A 351 -3.35 5.41 29.08
CA HIS A 351 -2.60 5.25 30.32
C HIS A 351 -3.47 5.66 31.50
N PRO A 352 -4.36 4.78 31.99
CA PRO A 352 -5.37 5.13 33.00
C PRO A 352 -4.78 5.62 34.32
N LEU A 353 -5.24 6.78 34.77
CA LEU A 353 -5.09 7.28 36.13
C LEU A 353 -6.48 7.45 36.72
N LYS A 354 -6.73 6.79 37.85
CA LYS A 354 -8.02 6.82 38.52
C LYS A 354 -8.30 8.17 39.14
N VAL A 355 -9.51 8.69 38.96
CA VAL A 355 -10.05 9.88 39.59
C VAL A 355 -11.31 9.52 40.35
N VAL A 356 -11.35 9.83 41.65
CA VAL A 356 -12.52 9.65 42.51
C VAL A 356 -13.12 11.01 42.80
N ILE A 357 -14.38 11.22 42.43
CA ILE A 357 -15.11 12.47 42.64
C ILE A 357 -15.88 12.38 43.96
N GLU A 358 -15.29 12.90 45.03
CA GLU A 358 -15.76 12.65 46.41
C GLU A 358 -17.15 13.19 46.71
N ASN A 359 -17.54 14.30 46.10
CA ASN A 359 -18.86 14.91 46.28
C ASN A 359 -19.91 14.42 45.26
N TYR A 360 -19.62 13.38 44.48
CA TYR A 360 -20.58 12.71 43.59
C TYR A 360 -21.14 11.46 44.30
N PRO A 361 -22.47 11.22 44.30
CA PRO A 361 -23.06 10.05 44.99
C PRO A 361 -22.55 8.71 44.45
N ASP A 362 -22.25 7.78 45.34
CA ASP A 362 -21.63 6.48 45.02
C ASP A 362 -22.40 5.65 43.99
N GLU A 363 -23.71 5.57 44.16
CA GLU A 363 -24.56 4.70 43.30
C GLU A 363 -25.11 5.44 42.07
N LYS A 364 -24.85 6.74 41.95
CA LYS A 364 -25.37 7.54 40.83
C LYS A 364 -24.56 7.30 39.58
N SER A 365 -25.27 7.05 38.48
CA SER A 365 -24.78 7.17 37.10
C SER A 365 -25.64 8.16 36.35
N GLU A 366 -25.04 8.93 35.48
CA GLU A 366 -25.72 9.86 34.57
C GLU A 366 -25.34 9.54 33.13
N THR A 367 -26.36 9.44 32.28
CA THR A 367 -26.13 9.35 30.82
C THR A 367 -26.01 10.76 30.28
N LEU A 368 -24.83 11.10 29.78
CA LEU A 368 -24.52 12.36 29.10
C LEU A 368 -24.47 12.14 27.59
N THR A 369 -24.57 13.23 26.84
CA THR A 369 -24.56 13.17 25.35
C THR A 369 -23.28 13.79 24.81
N ALA A 370 -22.66 13.12 23.84
CA ALA A 370 -21.48 13.59 23.11
C ALA A 370 -21.70 13.51 21.61
N SER A 371 -21.32 14.55 20.86
CA SER A 371 -21.33 14.53 19.40
C SER A 371 -20.32 13.50 18.85
N ASN A 372 -20.73 12.76 17.83
CA ASN A 372 -19.83 11.84 17.12
C ASN A 372 -18.84 12.58 16.21
N HIS A 373 -19.17 13.78 15.75
CA HIS A 373 -18.27 14.60 14.94
C HIS A 373 -18.47 16.10 15.22
N PRO A 374 -17.39 16.90 15.34
CA PRO A 374 -17.53 18.31 15.73
C PRO A 374 -18.05 19.23 14.61
N LYS A 375 -18.00 18.79 13.35
CA LYS A 375 -18.35 19.59 12.16
C LYS A 375 -19.48 18.98 11.34
N ASP A 376 -19.86 17.73 11.59
CA ASP A 376 -20.91 17.00 10.84
C ASP A 376 -21.97 16.47 11.81
N GLU A 377 -23.07 17.21 11.91
CA GLU A 377 -24.21 16.87 12.74
C GLU A 377 -24.94 15.60 12.26
N ASN A 378 -24.80 15.22 10.97
CA ASN A 378 -25.42 14.01 10.43
C ASN A 378 -24.80 12.73 11.01
N MET A 379 -23.60 12.79 11.54
CA MET A 379 -22.98 11.68 12.27
C MET A 379 -23.63 11.42 13.63
N GLY A 380 -24.55 12.30 14.06
CA GLY A 380 -25.34 12.12 15.25
C GLY A 380 -24.55 12.25 16.56
N VAL A 381 -25.14 11.72 17.60
CA VAL A 381 -24.61 11.76 18.97
C VAL A 381 -24.51 10.35 19.54
N ARG A 382 -23.77 10.22 20.65
CA ARG A 382 -23.68 9.00 21.46
C ARG A 382 -23.91 9.29 22.93
N GLU A 383 -24.26 8.28 23.64
CA GLU A 383 -24.37 8.31 25.09
C GLU A 383 -23.02 7.98 25.75
N ILE A 384 -22.67 8.70 26.79
CA ILE A 384 -21.50 8.47 27.63
C ILE A 384 -21.94 8.43 29.09
N GLU A 385 -21.51 7.40 29.82
CA GLU A 385 -21.91 7.18 31.21
C GLU A 385 -20.93 7.88 32.16
N PHE A 386 -21.45 8.78 33.01
CA PHE A 386 -20.69 9.47 34.03
C PHE A 386 -21.02 8.91 35.41
N CYS A 387 -20.00 8.63 36.21
CA CYS A 387 -20.14 8.13 37.56
C CYS A 387 -19.05 8.73 38.49
N ARG A 388 -19.08 8.32 39.76
CA ARG A 388 -18.13 8.83 40.79
C ARG A 388 -16.67 8.55 40.45
N GLU A 389 -16.38 7.39 39.86
CA GLU A 389 -15.03 6.98 39.50
C GLU A 389 -14.83 7.04 37.99
N VAL A 390 -13.82 7.79 37.55
CA VAL A 390 -13.46 7.87 36.13
C VAL A 390 -11.96 7.68 35.95
N TYR A 391 -11.54 7.33 34.75
CA TYR A 391 -10.14 7.35 34.35
C TYR A 391 -9.86 8.55 33.45
N ILE A 392 -8.71 9.20 33.66
CA ILE A 392 -8.11 10.17 32.74
C ILE A 392 -6.75 9.64 32.28
N ASP A 393 -6.19 10.20 31.20
CA ASP A 393 -4.84 9.81 30.82
C ASP A 393 -3.82 10.37 31.84
N ARG A 394 -2.86 9.53 32.22
CA ARG A 394 -1.82 9.88 33.21
C ARG A 394 -1.04 11.14 32.82
N ALA A 395 -0.84 11.39 31.52
CA ALA A 395 -0.20 12.59 31.01
C ALA A 395 -1.01 13.88 31.22
N ASP A 396 -2.30 13.76 31.58
CA ASP A 396 -3.21 14.89 31.85
C ASP A 396 -3.13 15.39 33.27
N PHE A 397 -2.32 14.75 34.13
CA PHE A 397 -2.06 15.20 35.49
C PHE A 397 -0.57 15.47 35.76
N ARG A 398 -0.28 16.50 36.51
CA ARG A 398 1.05 16.79 37.11
C ARG A 398 0.88 17.41 38.49
N GLU A 399 1.69 16.99 39.47
CA GLU A 399 1.69 17.62 40.79
C GLU A 399 2.13 19.09 40.72
N GLN A 400 3.17 19.36 39.92
CA GLN A 400 3.68 20.69 39.64
C GLN A 400 3.85 20.89 38.14
N ALA A 401 3.43 22.05 37.64
CA ALA A 401 3.55 22.37 36.24
C ALA A 401 3.76 23.85 35.99
N ASN A 402 4.38 24.19 34.87
CA ASN A 402 4.54 25.58 34.44
C ASN A 402 3.22 26.18 33.91
N LYS A 403 3.16 27.49 33.74
CA LYS A 403 1.97 28.24 33.28
C LYS A 403 1.47 27.85 31.88
N LYS A 404 2.28 27.12 31.08
CA LYS A 404 1.89 26.63 29.75
C LYS A 404 1.10 25.31 29.80
N TYR A 405 1.21 24.56 30.90
CA TYR A 405 0.46 23.33 31.09
C TYR A 405 -1.00 23.64 31.40
N LYS A 406 -1.93 23.29 30.52
CA LYS A 406 -3.37 23.60 30.60
C LYS A 406 -4.20 22.35 30.89
N ARG A 407 -3.73 21.53 31.83
CA ARG A 407 -4.40 20.30 32.27
C ARG A 407 -4.48 20.29 33.79
N LEU A 408 -4.84 19.15 34.39
CA LEU A 408 -5.04 19.04 35.81
C LEU A 408 -3.72 19.12 36.61
N VAL A 409 -3.72 19.88 37.65
CA VAL A 409 -2.62 19.97 38.65
C VAL A 409 -3.21 19.87 40.03
N THR A 410 -2.40 19.60 41.04
CA THR A 410 -2.83 19.61 42.45
C THR A 410 -3.44 20.97 42.80
N GLY A 411 -4.65 20.98 43.37
CA GLY A 411 -5.44 22.18 43.69
C GLY A 411 -6.01 22.92 42.47
N GLY A 412 -5.75 22.42 41.25
CA GLY A 412 -6.21 23.06 40.01
C GLY A 412 -7.51 22.45 39.48
N GLU A 413 -8.11 23.16 38.52
CA GLU A 413 -9.35 22.76 37.86
C GLU A 413 -9.13 22.39 36.39
N VAL A 414 -9.90 21.42 35.91
CA VAL A 414 -9.98 21.07 34.49
C VAL A 414 -11.40 20.62 34.15
N ARG A 415 -11.81 20.78 32.88
CA ARG A 415 -13.08 20.25 32.38
C ARG A 415 -12.90 18.82 31.92
N LEU A 416 -13.71 17.92 32.40
CA LEU A 416 -13.95 16.63 31.76
C LEU A 416 -14.80 16.83 30.49
N ARG A 417 -14.33 16.31 29.37
CA ARG A 417 -14.95 16.55 28.06
C ARG A 417 -16.41 16.12 28.03
N ASN A 418 -17.30 16.99 27.55
CA ASN A 418 -18.77 16.81 27.56
C ASN A 418 -19.39 16.54 28.94
N ALA A 419 -18.68 16.88 30.02
CA ALA A 419 -19.12 16.70 31.40
C ALA A 419 -18.78 17.95 32.25
N TYR A 420 -18.48 17.73 33.48
CA TYR A 420 -18.31 18.74 34.52
C TYR A 420 -16.87 19.29 34.62
N VAL A 421 -16.71 20.40 35.31
CA VAL A 421 -15.42 20.85 35.82
C VAL A 421 -15.13 20.11 37.11
N ILE A 422 -13.92 19.58 37.22
CA ILE A 422 -13.40 18.95 38.43
C ILE A 422 -12.20 19.71 38.96
N LYS A 423 -11.97 19.61 40.27
CA LYS A 423 -10.81 20.18 40.98
C LYS A 423 -10.08 19.07 41.73
N CYS A 424 -8.77 18.95 41.58
CA CYS A 424 -7.96 18.00 42.32
C CYS A 424 -7.70 18.52 43.74
N GLU A 425 -8.22 17.81 44.73
CA GLU A 425 -8.06 18.17 46.15
C GLU A 425 -6.89 17.41 46.80
N GLU A 426 -6.72 16.12 46.47
CA GLU A 426 -5.69 15.26 47.04
C GLU A 426 -5.08 14.32 45.98
N VAL A 427 -3.79 13.98 46.15
CA VAL A 427 -3.06 13.01 45.34
C VAL A 427 -2.70 11.80 46.18
N VAL A 428 -3.20 10.64 45.80
CA VAL A 428 -2.92 9.37 46.51
C VAL A 428 -1.76 8.66 45.83
N LYS A 429 -0.78 8.25 46.62
CA LYS A 429 0.42 7.55 46.17
C LYS A 429 0.54 6.17 46.79
N ASN A 430 1.15 5.24 46.06
CA ASN A 430 1.53 3.93 46.60
C ASN A 430 2.82 4.03 47.46
N ASN A 431 3.23 2.91 48.06
CA ASN A 431 4.43 2.83 48.89
C ASN A 431 5.75 3.14 48.14
N GLN A 432 5.72 3.16 46.80
CA GLN A 432 6.86 3.48 45.91
C GLN A 432 6.88 4.96 45.52
N GLY A 433 5.86 5.73 45.96
CA GLY A 433 5.72 7.16 45.66
C GLY A 433 5.04 7.42 44.29
N GLU A 434 4.53 6.39 43.61
CA GLU A 434 3.84 6.57 42.35
C GLU A 434 2.38 6.98 42.58
N ILE A 435 1.89 7.88 41.75
CA ILE A 435 0.50 8.38 41.81
C ILE A 435 -0.41 7.26 41.28
N ILE A 436 -1.36 6.82 42.11
CA ILE A 436 -2.31 5.76 41.80
C ILE A 436 -3.75 6.27 41.70
N GLU A 437 -4.10 7.37 42.36
CA GLU A 437 -5.45 7.90 42.39
C GLU A 437 -5.42 9.42 42.64
N LEU A 438 -6.37 10.13 42.07
CA LEU A 438 -6.66 11.54 42.39
C LEU A 438 -8.02 11.64 43.05
N ARG A 439 -8.10 12.35 44.18
CA ARG A 439 -9.37 12.72 44.81
C ARG A 439 -9.76 14.11 44.38
N CYS A 440 -10.93 14.22 43.76
CA CYS A 440 -11.42 15.45 43.17
C CYS A 440 -12.82 15.80 43.68
N SER A 441 -13.15 17.06 43.63
CA SER A 441 -14.53 17.55 43.70
C SER A 441 -15.01 17.97 42.32
N TYR A 442 -16.33 17.90 42.03
CA TYR A 442 -16.91 18.43 40.81
C TYR A 442 -17.84 19.61 41.12
N ASP A 443 -18.00 20.48 40.12
CA ASP A 443 -18.93 21.61 40.17
C ASP A 443 -20.19 21.25 39.36
N PRO A 444 -21.33 20.96 40.04
CA PRO A 444 -22.56 20.48 39.40
C PRO A 444 -23.18 21.48 38.43
N GLU A 445 -22.89 22.80 38.61
CA GLU A 445 -23.44 23.85 37.75
C GLU A 445 -22.71 24.02 36.43
N THR A 446 -21.68 23.19 36.15
CA THR A 446 -20.80 23.34 34.98
C THR A 446 -21.07 22.40 33.83
N LEU A 447 -22.12 21.57 33.87
CA LEU A 447 -22.48 20.74 32.74
C LEU A 447 -22.83 21.61 31.52
N GLY A 448 -22.05 21.46 30.45
CA GLY A 448 -22.25 22.18 29.18
C GLY A 448 -21.94 23.68 29.21
N LYS A 449 -21.56 24.28 30.37
CA LYS A 449 -21.29 25.72 30.52
C LYS A 449 -20.04 25.98 31.38
N ASN A 450 -19.45 27.14 31.21
CA ASN A 450 -18.32 27.57 32.06
C ASN A 450 -18.82 27.99 33.43
N PRO A 451 -18.00 27.80 34.49
CA PRO A 451 -18.35 28.29 35.83
C PRO A 451 -18.37 29.84 35.88
N GLU A 452 -19.26 30.40 36.72
CA GLU A 452 -19.35 31.85 36.92
C GLU A 452 -18.12 32.39 37.66
N GLY A 453 -17.68 33.59 37.28
CA GLY A 453 -16.63 34.33 37.97
C GLY A 453 -15.21 33.78 37.82
N ARG A 454 -15.00 32.63 37.16
CA ARG A 454 -13.66 32.06 36.96
C ARG A 454 -13.53 31.39 35.59
N LYS A 455 -12.31 31.32 35.07
CA LYS A 455 -12.00 30.73 33.79
C LYS A 455 -11.24 29.41 33.98
N VAL A 456 -11.87 28.28 33.64
CA VAL A 456 -11.22 26.98 33.58
C VAL A 456 -10.56 26.81 32.21
N ARG A 457 -9.29 26.50 32.22
CA ARG A 457 -8.47 26.31 31.00
C ARG A 457 -8.06 24.87 30.87
N GLY A 458 -8.43 24.28 29.76
CA GLY A 458 -8.10 22.88 29.44
C GLY A 458 -9.31 21.98 29.54
N VAL A 459 -9.31 20.99 28.66
CA VAL A 459 -10.30 19.93 28.59
C VAL A 459 -9.54 18.62 28.46
N VAL A 460 -9.88 17.62 29.27
CA VAL A 460 -9.32 16.27 29.21
C VAL A 460 -10.41 15.28 28.88
N HIS A 461 -10.06 14.25 28.11
CA HIS A 461 -10.94 13.12 27.87
C HIS A 461 -10.90 12.17 29.06
N TRP A 462 -11.92 11.35 29.18
CA TRP A 462 -12.11 10.47 30.33
C TRP A 462 -12.99 9.28 29.97
N VAL A 463 -12.94 8.25 30.78
CA VAL A 463 -13.82 7.06 30.66
C VAL A 463 -14.32 6.69 32.05
N SER A 464 -15.60 6.31 32.15
CA SER A 464 -16.21 5.80 33.38
C SER A 464 -15.50 4.52 33.85
N ALA A 465 -15.12 4.45 35.12
CA ALA A 465 -14.49 3.24 35.66
C ALA A 465 -15.48 2.06 35.78
N ARG A 466 -16.77 2.37 35.97
CA ARG A 466 -17.83 1.37 36.11
C ARG A 466 -18.28 0.81 34.76
N HIS A 467 -18.38 1.65 33.74
CA HIS A 467 -18.98 1.32 32.44
C HIS A 467 -17.95 1.16 31.32
N GLY A 468 -16.71 1.58 31.56
CA GLY A 468 -15.63 1.51 30.59
C GLY A 468 -15.27 0.06 30.26
N ILE A 469 -14.83 -0.15 29.02
CA ILE A 469 -14.39 -1.43 28.50
C ILE A 469 -12.87 -1.45 28.51
N LYS A 470 -12.29 -2.55 28.98
CA LYS A 470 -10.83 -2.76 28.92
C LYS A 470 -10.41 -3.34 27.57
N GLY A 471 -9.16 -3.11 27.20
CA GLY A 471 -8.60 -3.70 26.01
C GLY A 471 -7.18 -3.23 25.70
N GLU A 472 -6.72 -3.63 24.54
CA GLU A 472 -5.35 -3.44 24.07
C GLU A 472 -5.29 -2.34 22.97
N VAL A 473 -4.22 -1.58 22.98
CA VAL A 473 -3.89 -0.63 21.89
C VAL A 473 -2.49 -0.92 21.37
N ARG A 474 -2.39 -1.10 20.07
CA ARG A 474 -1.12 -1.24 19.34
C ARG A 474 -0.74 0.09 18.69
N LEU A 475 0.29 0.71 19.22
CA LEU A 475 0.80 1.99 18.74
C LEU A 475 1.82 1.73 17.64
N TYR A 476 1.34 1.58 16.39
CA TYR A 476 2.20 1.44 15.23
C TYR A 476 2.83 2.78 14.84
N ASP A 477 4.09 2.74 14.43
CA ASP A 477 4.86 3.85 13.88
C ASP A 477 5.55 3.42 12.57
N ARG A 478 6.44 4.25 12.01
CA ARG A 478 7.22 3.94 10.82
C ARG A 478 8.13 2.75 11.12
N LEU A 479 8.19 1.79 10.18
CA LEU A 479 8.99 0.57 10.33
C LEU A 479 10.50 0.85 10.33
N PHE A 480 10.93 1.90 9.61
CA PHE A 480 12.33 2.29 9.53
C PHE A 480 12.57 3.66 10.15
N GLY A 481 13.78 3.83 10.71
CA GLY A 481 14.22 5.09 11.32
C GLY A 481 14.97 6.03 10.38
N LYS A 482 15.30 5.58 9.14
CA LYS A 482 15.98 6.39 8.12
C LYS A 482 15.08 6.61 6.91
N ALA A 483 15.11 7.83 6.37
CA ALA A 483 14.32 8.20 5.19
C ALA A 483 14.60 7.30 3.99
N ASP A 484 15.87 7.09 3.65
CA ASP A 484 16.29 6.09 2.66
C ASP A 484 16.54 4.75 3.38
N ALA A 485 15.46 4.01 3.58
CA ALA A 485 15.46 2.76 4.35
C ALA A 485 16.32 1.65 3.73
N GLY A 486 16.46 1.64 2.41
CA GLY A 486 17.24 0.66 1.66
C GLY A 486 18.74 0.96 1.61
N ARG A 487 19.13 2.20 1.95
CA ARG A 487 20.53 2.61 1.90
C ARG A 487 21.28 2.12 3.12
N VAL A 488 22.35 1.39 2.87
CA VAL A 488 23.23 0.82 3.90
C VAL A 488 24.64 1.32 3.73
N ASP A 489 25.36 1.45 4.84
CA ASP A 489 26.81 1.69 4.85
C ASP A 489 27.53 0.40 4.45
N GLU A 490 28.82 0.50 4.13
CA GLU A 490 29.66 -0.64 3.72
C GLU A 490 29.64 -1.75 4.78
N GLY A 491 29.22 -2.96 4.38
CA GLY A 491 29.08 -4.10 5.27
C GLY A 491 27.80 -4.15 6.11
N GLY A 492 26.92 -3.13 6.03
CA GLY A 492 25.65 -3.09 6.75
C GLY A 492 24.53 -3.86 6.08
N ARG A 493 23.45 -4.07 6.81
CA ARG A 493 22.19 -4.64 6.32
C ARG A 493 21.09 -3.58 6.38
N PHE A 494 20.13 -3.60 5.45
CA PHE A 494 19.00 -2.65 5.48
C PHE A 494 18.16 -2.82 6.77
N THR A 495 18.18 -3.99 7.40
CA THR A 495 17.53 -4.27 8.68
C THR A 495 18.15 -3.50 9.86
N ASP A 496 19.37 -2.98 9.72
CA ASP A 496 20.00 -2.13 10.72
C ASP A 496 19.32 -0.76 10.82
N ASN A 497 18.54 -0.39 9.82
CA ASN A 497 17.75 0.84 9.75
C ASN A 497 16.33 0.69 10.36
N LEU A 498 15.97 -0.50 10.88
CA LEU A 498 14.67 -0.73 11.50
C LEU A 498 14.50 0.18 12.73
N ASN A 499 13.27 0.69 12.91
CA ASN A 499 12.88 1.46 14.08
C ASN A 499 12.46 0.49 15.20
N PRO A 500 13.23 0.40 16.31
CA PRO A 500 12.91 -0.50 17.42
C PRO A 500 11.58 -0.14 18.11
N ASP A 501 11.16 1.12 18.01
CA ASP A 501 9.90 1.62 18.58
C ASP A 501 8.74 1.61 17.57
N SER A 502 8.88 0.88 16.46
CA SER A 502 7.85 0.79 15.41
C SER A 502 6.53 0.17 15.87
N LEU A 503 6.53 -0.54 16.99
CA LEU A 503 5.34 -1.11 17.65
C LEU A 503 5.51 -1.04 19.17
N ARG A 504 4.51 -0.43 19.84
CA ARG A 504 4.36 -0.49 21.30
C ARG A 504 2.95 -0.96 21.62
N THR A 505 2.84 -1.98 22.46
CA THR A 505 1.55 -2.54 22.91
C THR A 505 1.21 -2.01 24.30
N LEU A 506 -0.02 -1.54 24.47
CA LEU A 506 -0.59 -1.09 25.74
C LEU A 506 -1.76 -2.01 26.08
N THR A 507 -1.71 -2.68 27.23
CA THR A 507 -2.66 -3.75 27.59
C THR A 507 -3.75 -3.31 28.57
N ASP A 508 -3.59 -2.17 29.23
CA ASP A 508 -4.50 -1.71 30.29
C ASP A 508 -5.32 -0.47 29.87
N CYS A 509 -5.62 -0.36 28.56
CA CYS A 509 -6.40 0.77 28.05
C CYS A 509 -7.87 0.69 28.49
N CYS A 510 -8.52 1.85 28.59
CA CYS A 510 -9.93 1.97 28.96
C CYS A 510 -10.69 2.72 27.86
N PHE A 511 -11.77 2.15 27.37
CA PHE A 511 -12.58 2.67 26.26
C PHE A 511 -13.99 3.04 26.73
N GLU A 512 -14.58 4.07 26.15
CA GLU A 512 -16.01 4.38 26.36
C GLU A 512 -16.88 3.20 25.85
N PRO A 513 -18.08 2.96 26.43
CA PRO A 513 -18.92 1.81 26.08
C PRO A 513 -19.27 1.68 24.60
N ALA A 514 -19.38 2.81 23.87
CA ALA A 514 -19.67 2.83 22.45
C ALA A 514 -18.61 2.10 21.58
N LEU A 515 -17.39 1.91 22.08
CA LEU A 515 -16.36 1.12 21.40
C LEU A 515 -16.51 -0.39 21.57
N GLY A 516 -17.41 -0.86 22.44
CA GLY A 516 -17.74 -2.28 22.57
C GLY A 516 -18.51 -2.85 21.37
N SER A 517 -19.10 -1.98 20.56
CA SER A 517 -19.76 -2.34 19.29
C SER A 517 -18.92 -1.96 18.06
N ALA A 518 -17.63 -1.69 18.24
CA ALA A 518 -16.74 -1.34 17.13
C ALA A 518 -16.65 -2.49 16.12
N ILE A 519 -16.62 -2.14 14.85
CA ILE A 519 -16.55 -3.09 13.74
C ILE A 519 -15.17 -2.97 13.06
N ALA A 520 -14.57 -4.12 12.74
CA ALA A 520 -13.32 -4.14 11.99
C ALA A 520 -13.51 -3.46 10.62
N GLY A 521 -12.59 -2.55 10.29
CA GLY A 521 -12.66 -1.73 9.07
C GLY A 521 -13.22 -0.32 9.30
N GLU A 522 -13.87 -0.05 10.43
CA GLU A 522 -14.28 1.31 10.81
C GLU A 522 -13.15 2.03 11.54
N GLN A 523 -12.87 3.25 11.10
CA GLN A 523 -11.86 4.11 11.72
C GLN A 523 -12.51 5.04 12.75
N TYR A 524 -11.82 5.26 13.87
CA TYR A 524 -12.24 6.13 14.95
C TYR A 524 -11.15 7.16 15.27
N GLN A 525 -11.53 8.38 15.62
CA GLN A 525 -10.60 9.26 16.29
C GLN A 525 -10.74 9.07 17.80
N PHE A 526 -9.70 8.56 18.47
CA PHE A 526 -9.60 8.67 19.92
C PHE A 526 -9.21 10.10 20.24
N GLU A 527 -10.11 10.80 20.91
CA GLU A 527 -10.01 12.23 21.14
C GLU A 527 -8.68 12.60 21.82
N ARG A 528 -7.90 13.48 21.18
CA ARG A 528 -6.58 13.95 21.59
C ARG A 528 -5.43 12.93 21.42
N GLU A 529 -5.71 11.68 21.12
CA GLU A 529 -4.71 10.60 20.99
C GLU A 529 -4.29 10.33 19.55
N GLY A 530 -5.24 10.12 18.65
CA GLY A 530 -4.95 9.75 17.26
C GLY A 530 -6.14 9.13 16.56
N TYR A 531 -5.86 8.49 15.43
CA TYR A 531 -6.85 7.70 14.70
C TYR A 531 -6.55 6.20 14.87
N PHE A 532 -7.59 5.42 15.08
CA PHE A 532 -7.51 4.01 15.44
C PHE A 532 -8.56 3.19 14.69
N MET A 533 -8.28 1.89 14.53
CA MET A 533 -9.20 0.92 13.95
C MET A 533 -9.11 -0.38 14.75
N LEU A 534 -10.25 -1.06 14.94
CA LEU A 534 -10.28 -2.41 15.51
C LEU A 534 -9.49 -3.37 14.63
N ASP A 535 -8.54 -4.11 15.20
CA ASP A 535 -7.73 -5.07 14.44
C ASP A 535 -8.61 -6.19 13.88
N SER A 536 -8.59 -6.38 12.56
CA SER A 536 -9.44 -7.36 11.88
C SER A 536 -9.10 -8.81 12.25
N ARG A 537 -7.86 -9.11 12.62
CA ARG A 537 -7.45 -10.45 13.06
C ARG A 537 -7.90 -10.76 14.51
N GLU A 538 -8.05 -9.71 15.30
CA GLU A 538 -8.37 -9.81 16.73
C GLU A 538 -9.84 -9.47 17.04
N ALA A 539 -10.66 -9.23 16.01
CA ALA A 539 -12.04 -8.78 16.15
C ALA A 539 -12.97 -9.74 16.92
N ALA A 540 -12.58 -11.01 17.05
CA ALA A 540 -13.31 -12.01 17.82
C ALA A 540 -12.91 -12.09 19.31
N ARG A 541 -11.91 -11.30 19.75
CA ARG A 541 -11.52 -11.28 21.18
C ARG A 541 -12.59 -10.59 22.03
N GLU A 542 -12.75 -11.05 23.26
CA GLU A 542 -13.64 -10.42 24.25
C GLU A 542 -13.19 -8.99 24.58
N GLU A 543 -11.89 -8.80 24.75
CA GLU A 543 -11.29 -7.48 24.92
C GLU A 543 -10.83 -6.92 23.55
N PRO A 544 -11.32 -5.76 23.12
CA PRO A 544 -11.00 -5.21 21.81
C PRO A 544 -9.53 -4.79 21.70
N VAL A 545 -8.97 -5.02 20.52
CA VAL A 545 -7.60 -4.60 20.15
C VAL A 545 -7.68 -3.52 19.07
N PHE A 546 -7.15 -2.34 19.37
CA PHE A 546 -7.15 -1.23 18.43
C PHE A 546 -5.74 -0.94 17.91
N ASN A 547 -5.62 -0.86 16.58
CA ASN A 547 -4.41 -0.44 15.90
C ASN A 547 -4.41 1.08 15.73
N ARG A 548 -3.33 1.76 16.13
CA ARG A 548 -3.15 3.17 15.77
C ARG A 548 -2.85 3.29 14.28
N ILE A 549 -3.74 3.98 13.58
CA ILE A 549 -3.57 4.32 12.17
C ILE A 549 -2.48 5.39 12.05
N ILE A 550 -2.72 6.53 12.70
CA ILE A 550 -1.82 7.68 12.66
C ILE A 550 -2.06 8.63 13.84
N THR A 551 -1.08 9.43 14.20
CA THR A 551 -1.17 10.51 15.18
C THR A 551 -1.96 11.71 14.63
N LEU A 552 -2.56 12.53 15.49
CA LEU A 552 -3.31 13.74 15.09
C LEU A 552 -2.43 14.81 14.42
N ARG A 553 -1.13 14.79 14.70
CA ARG A 553 -0.14 15.75 14.17
C ARG A 553 1.09 14.96 13.72
N ASP A 554 1.80 15.50 12.75
CA ASP A 554 3.08 14.96 12.36
C ASP A 554 4.07 15.01 13.53
N SER A 555 4.36 13.88 14.12
CA SER A 555 5.33 13.73 15.21
C SER A 555 6.77 13.70 14.70
N TRP A 556 6.99 13.33 13.44
CA TRP A 556 8.29 13.19 12.81
C TRP A 556 8.84 14.52 12.26
N ALA A 557 7.97 15.49 11.97
CA ALA A 557 8.38 16.81 11.46
C ALA A 557 9.41 17.56 12.32
N LYS A 558 9.61 17.14 13.58
CA LYS A 558 10.65 17.68 14.47
C LYS A 558 11.94 16.88 14.41
N ILE A 559 11.86 15.59 14.07
CA ILE A 559 13.00 14.67 13.96
C ILE A 559 13.72 14.92 12.64
N ASP A 560 12.97 15.19 11.57
CA ASP A 560 13.47 15.39 10.22
C ASP A 560 14.14 16.77 9.99
N LYS A 561 14.05 17.70 10.95
CA LYS A 561 14.75 18.99 10.81
C LYS A 561 16.24 18.82 11.13
N PRO A 562 17.15 19.09 10.17
CA PRO A 562 18.58 19.09 10.45
C PRO A 562 18.89 20.18 11.50
N GLY A 563 19.34 19.78 12.68
CA GLY A 563 19.86 20.69 13.72
C GLY A 563 18.93 20.94 14.90
N GLY A 564 18.19 19.91 15.37
CA GLY A 564 17.53 19.92 16.68
C GLY A 564 18.42 19.29 17.73
#